data_da806b564bd7851c813797bd8b1aad21
#
_entry.id   da806b564bd7851c813797bd8b1aad21
#
_cell.length_a   1.000
_cell.length_b   1.000
_cell.length_c   1.000
_cell.angle_alpha   90.00
_cell.angle_beta   90.00
_cell.angle_gamma   90.00
#
_symmetry.space_group_name_H-M   'P 1'
#
loop_
_entity.id
_entity.type
_entity.pdbx_description
1 polymer ?
#
loop_
_entity_poly.entity_id
_entity_poly.type
_entity_poly.pdbx_seq_one_letter_code
_entity_poly.pdbx_strand_id
1 'polypeptide(L)'
;MPQLMIVIASTRPGRGGWPVAQWFIKRATDDGRFEIEVVDLVEFSLPLLDEPNHPRLRQYVSPHTREWSKRVDAADAFVFVTPEYNHGYPASLKNAIDYLHHEWRYKPVGFVSYGGVAAGTRSVEQLQQVVTAVKLTPVIEQVNIPFYQQFIEDGEVQANEVMEKAVVAMLDQLVKLEALLRPVRKQARARV
;
A
#
# COMPACT_ATOMS: atom_id res chain seq x y z
N MET A 1 -8.87 1.22 -17.46
CA MET A 1 -7.49 1.19 -16.92
C MET A 1 -7.58 0.52 -15.55
N PRO A 2 -6.62 -0.30 -15.10
CA PRO A 2 -6.65 -0.83 -13.74
C PRO A 2 -6.42 0.29 -12.72
N GLN A 3 -7.00 0.13 -11.52
CA GLN A 3 -6.87 1.10 -10.43
C GLN A 3 -5.72 0.70 -9.49
N LEU A 4 -4.79 1.62 -9.22
CA LEU A 4 -3.73 1.49 -8.22
C LEU A 4 -4.10 2.30 -6.98
N MET A 5 -4.31 1.63 -5.85
CA MET A 5 -4.51 2.29 -4.57
C MET A 5 -3.15 2.50 -3.87
N ILE A 6 -2.82 3.75 -3.60
CA ILE A 6 -1.63 4.14 -2.84
C ILE A 6 -2.07 4.45 -1.41
N VAL A 7 -1.64 3.62 -0.45
CA VAL A 7 -1.97 3.77 0.96
C VAL A 7 -0.80 4.41 1.71
N ILE A 8 -1.04 5.58 2.31
CA ILE A 8 -0.06 6.29 3.14
C ILE A 8 -0.22 5.81 4.59
N ALA A 9 0.73 5.00 5.04
CA ALA A 9 0.59 4.22 6.29
C ALA A 9 0.83 5.01 7.57
N SER A 10 1.71 6.04 7.54
CA SER A 10 2.08 6.77 8.76
C SER A 10 0.98 7.73 9.19
N THR A 11 0.55 7.63 10.44
CA THR A 11 -0.41 8.54 11.09
C THR A 11 0.23 9.48 12.09
N ARG A 12 1.56 9.47 12.22
CA ARG A 12 2.30 10.29 13.18
C ARG A 12 2.19 11.78 12.82
N PRO A 13 1.87 12.69 13.76
CA PRO A 13 1.96 14.14 13.53
C PRO A 13 3.38 14.56 13.09
N GLY A 14 3.48 15.44 12.10
CA GLY A 14 4.78 15.85 11.52
C GLY A 14 5.52 14.74 10.76
N ARG A 15 4.80 13.73 10.27
CA ARG A 15 5.36 12.60 9.51
C ARG A 15 6.12 13.05 8.25
N GLY A 16 7.33 12.54 8.07
CA GLY A 16 8.11 12.74 6.85
C GLY A 16 7.64 11.88 5.66
N GLY A 17 6.65 11.03 5.86
CA GLY A 17 6.10 10.18 4.80
C GLY A 17 5.24 10.91 3.78
N TRP A 18 4.74 12.11 4.09
CA TRP A 18 3.93 12.86 3.16
C TRP A 18 4.70 13.32 1.91
N PRO A 19 5.89 13.95 2.01
CA PRO A 19 6.71 14.26 0.84
C PRO A 19 7.07 13.02 0.00
N VAL A 20 7.40 11.90 0.67
CA VAL A 20 7.70 10.63 -0.02
C VAL A 20 6.48 10.13 -0.80
N ALA A 21 5.30 10.17 -0.17
CA ALA A 21 4.06 9.77 -0.82
C ALA A 21 3.73 10.67 -2.01
N GLN A 22 3.83 11.99 -1.86
CA GLN A 22 3.56 12.94 -2.94
C GLN A 22 4.46 12.72 -4.14
N TRP A 23 5.77 12.52 -3.91
CA TRP A 23 6.72 12.19 -4.96
C TRP A 23 6.30 10.91 -5.70
N PHE A 24 6.01 9.82 -4.96
CA PHE A 24 5.63 8.55 -5.58
C PHE A 24 4.29 8.66 -6.33
N ILE A 25 3.29 9.34 -5.77
CA ILE A 25 2.00 9.59 -6.42
C ILE A 25 2.21 10.30 -7.76
N LYS A 26 3.05 11.33 -7.77
CA LYS A 26 3.39 12.03 -9.02
C LYS A 26 3.99 11.10 -10.05
N ARG A 27 4.97 10.27 -9.66
CA ARG A 27 5.61 9.30 -10.58
C ARG A 27 4.63 8.26 -11.11
N ALA A 28 3.76 7.72 -10.25
CA ALA A 28 2.74 6.75 -10.64
C ALA A 28 1.68 7.38 -11.57
N THR A 29 1.35 8.66 -11.36
CA THR A 29 0.43 9.40 -12.22
C THR A 29 1.06 9.69 -13.59
N ASP A 30 2.31 10.13 -13.62
CA ASP A 30 3.05 10.43 -14.84
C ASP A 30 3.29 9.16 -15.70
N ASP A 31 3.40 7.99 -15.06
CA ASP A 31 3.51 6.68 -15.72
C ASP A 31 2.25 6.34 -16.56
N GLY A 32 1.08 6.71 -16.10
CA GLY A 32 -0.18 6.69 -16.86
C GLY A 32 -0.79 5.29 -17.12
N ARG A 33 -0.22 4.21 -16.58
CA ARG A 33 -0.73 2.83 -16.77
C ARG A 33 -1.82 2.42 -15.78
N PHE A 34 -1.97 3.20 -14.70
CA PHE A 34 -2.98 3.01 -13.68
C PHE A 34 -3.83 4.28 -13.47
N GLU A 35 -5.09 4.09 -13.11
CA GLU A 35 -5.88 5.12 -12.45
C GLU A 35 -5.48 5.17 -10.98
N ILE A 36 -5.11 6.35 -10.46
CA ILE A 36 -4.54 6.48 -9.12
C ILE A 36 -5.64 6.82 -8.11
N GLU A 37 -5.76 5.98 -7.09
CA GLU A 37 -6.56 6.21 -5.87
C GLU A 37 -5.61 6.40 -4.69
N VAL A 38 -5.72 7.51 -3.97
CA VAL A 38 -4.88 7.79 -2.80
C VAL A 38 -5.69 7.66 -1.52
N VAL A 39 -5.18 6.89 -0.58
CA VAL A 39 -5.76 6.76 0.76
C VAL A 39 -4.71 7.12 1.81
N ASP A 40 -4.94 8.24 2.50
CA ASP A 40 -4.18 8.61 3.68
C ASP A 40 -4.87 8.08 4.94
N LEU A 41 -4.18 7.20 5.70
CA LEU A 41 -4.76 6.60 6.91
C LEU A 41 -4.96 7.61 8.05
N VAL A 42 -4.38 8.82 7.98
CA VAL A 42 -4.75 9.92 8.88
C VAL A 42 -6.16 10.41 8.59
N GLU A 43 -6.45 10.66 7.33
CA GLU A 43 -7.74 11.22 6.90
C GLU A 43 -8.86 10.17 6.94
N PHE A 44 -8.54 8.94 6.50
CA PHE A 44 -9.50 7.84 6.54
C PHE A 44 -9.85 7.43 7.97
N SER A 45 -8.92 7.58 8.91
CA SER A 45 -9.10 7.49 10.37
C SER A 45 -9.90 6.29 10.86
N LEU A 46 -9.50 5.07 10.44
CA LEU A 46 -10.10 3.84 10.98
C LEU A 46 -9.87 3.74 12.49
N PRO A 47 -10.91 3.49 13.30
CA PRO A 47 -10.70 3.09 14.70
C PRO A 47 -9.89 1.80 14.77
N LEU A 48 -9.43 1.38 15.94
CA LEU A 48 -8.94 0.01 16.10
C LEU A 48 -10.08 -0.95 15.77
N LEU A 49 -9.75 -2.08 15.11
CA LEU A 49 -10.73 -3.03 14.57
C LEU A 49 -11.89 -3.29 15.54
N ASP A 50 -13.07 -2.83 15.17
CA ASP A 50 -14.30 -2.82 15.98
C ASP A 50 -15.45 -3.63 15.35
N GLU A 51 -15.17 -4.40 14.29
CA GLU A 51 -16.17 -5.29 13.69
C GLU A 51 -16.42 -6.52 14.57
N PRO A 52 -17.68 -6.84 14.90
CA PRO A 52 -18.01 -8.00 15.72
C PRO A 52 -17.84 -9.32 14.97
N ASN A 53 -17.92 -9.31 13.64
CA ASN A 53 -17.84 -10.50 12.82
C ASN A 53 -16.46 -10.63 12.18
N HIS A 54 -16.01 -11.89 12.01
CA HIS A 54 -14.74 -12.15 11.34
C HIS A 54 -14.77 -11.65 9.89
N PRO A 55 -13.74 -10.94 9.38
CA PRO A 55 -13.71 -10.34 8.03
C PRO A 55 -13.97 -11.34 6.89
N ARG A 56 -13.68 -12.63 7.09
CA ARG A 56 -13.99 -13.70 6.11
C ARG A 56 -15.49 -13.86 5.85
N LEU A 57 -16.35 -13.40 6.75
CA LEU A 57 -17.80 -13.48 6.58
C LEU A 57 -18.37 -12.33 5.75
N ARG A 58 -17.61 -11.23 5.56
CA ARG A 58 -18.06 -10.00 4.89
C ARG A 58 -19.35 -9.42 5.48
N GLN A 59 -19.62 -9.68 6.75
CA GLN A 59 -20.80 -9.19 7.47
C GLN A 59 -20.45 -7.91 8.24
N TYR A 60 -20.04 -6.88 7.52
CA TYR A 60 -19.63 -5.62 8.09
C TYR A 60 -20.82 -4.80 8.59
N VAL A 61 -20.77 -4.38 9.86
CA VAL A 61 -21.83 -3.58 10.50
C VAL A 61 -21.48 -2.09 10.53
N SER A 62 -20.20 -1.74 10.62
CA SER A 62 -19.74 -0.37 10.74
C SER A 62 -19.70 0.35 9.38
N PRO A 63 -20.18 1.61 9.28
CA PRO A 63 -20.14 2.38 8.03
C PRO A 63 -18.71 2.56 7.49
N HIS A 64 -17.73 2.83 8.35
CA HIS A 64 -16.32 3.00 7.96
C HIS A 64 -15.74 1.71 7.37
N THR A 65 -16.11 0.53 7.89
CA THR A 65 -15.68 -0.74 7.33
C THR A 65 -16.26 -0.99 5.95
N ARG A 66 -17.55 -0.67 5.75
CA ARG A 66 -18.21 -0.80 4.44
C ARG A 66 -17.57 0.12 3.40
N GLU A 67 -17.26 1.35 3.78
CA GLU A 67 -16.58 2.30 2.90
C GLU A 67 -15.15 1.81 2.58
N TRP A 68 -14.41 1.35 3.59
CA TRP A 68 -13.08 0.76 3.40
C TRP A 68 -13.13 -0.46 2.48
N SER A 69 -14.05 -1.38 2.72
CA SER A 69 -14.27 -2.56 1.88
C SER A 69 -14.56 -2.18 0.43
N LYS A 70 -15.43 -1.22 0.20
CA LYS A 70 -15.78 -0.75 -1.15
C LYS A 70 -14.56 -0.19 -1.90
N ARG A 71 -13.75 0.66 -1.24
CA ARG A 71 -12.55 1.24 -1.85
C ARG A 71 -11.50 0.17 -2.14
N VAL A 72 -11.19 -0.68 -1.17
CA VAL A 72 -10.20 -1.77 -1.36
C VAL A 72 -10.65 -2.78 -2.40
N ASP A 73 -11.95 -3.12 -2.45
CA ASP A 73 -12.48 -4.05 -3.45
C ASP A 73 -12.38 -3.50 -4.88
N ALA A 74 -12.56 -2.19 -5.06
CA ALA A 74 -12.44 -1.50 -6.35
C ALA A 74 -11.01 -1.50 -6.90
N ALA A 75 -10.00 -1.41 -6.02
CA ALA A 75 -8.60 -1.41 -6.43
C ALA A 75 -8.17 -2.72 -7.09
N ASP A 76 -7.31 -2.63 -8.09
CA ASP A 76 -6.73 -3.76 -8.82
C ASP A 76 -5.30 -4.09 -8.36
N ALA A 77 -4.58 -3.09 -7.85
CA ALA A 77 -3.23 -3.19 -7.32
C ALA A 77 -3.04 -2.23 -6.14
N PHE A 78 -1.99 -2.44 -5.35
CA PHE A 78 -1.68 -1.60 -4.19
C PHE A 78 -0.22 -1.16 -4.17
N VAL A 79 0.03 0.02 -3.58
CA VAL A 79 1.33 0.42 -3.07
C VAL A 79 1.16 0.92 -1.64
N PHE A 80 1.94 0.36 -0.72
CA PHE A 80 2.00 0.83 0.66
C PHE A 80 3.23 1.72 0.86
N VAL A 81 2.99 3.00 1.15
CA VAL A 81 4.03 3.96 1.52
C VAL A 81 4.19 3.90 3.04
N THR A 82 5.27 3.27 3.50
CA THR A 82 5.42 2.88 4.91
C THR A 82 6.76 3.29 5.52
N PRO A 83 6.77 3.89 6.72
CA PRO A 83 7.98 4.00 7.53
C PRO A 83 8.33 2.67 8.21
N GLU A 84 9.46 2.69 8.89
CA GLU A 84 9.83 1.69 9.89
C GLU A 84 9.79 2.31 11.29
N TYR A 85 8.98 1.74 12.17
CA TYR A 85 8.91 2.08 13.59
C TYR A 85 9.37 0.90 14.44
N ASN A 86 10.53 1.04 15.09
CA ASN A 86 11.08 -0.01 15.97
C ASN A 86 11.14 -1.39 15.27
N HIS A 87 11.70 -1.44 14.07
CA HIS A 87 11.84 -2.63 13.20
C HIS A 87 10.52 -3.15 12.61
N GLY A 88 9.39 -2.51 12.84
CA GLY A 88 8.10 -2.95 12.33
C GLY A 88 7.38 -1.89 11.49
N TYR A 89 6.28 -2.28 10.91
CA TYR A 89 5.38 -1.40 10.17
C TYR A 89 4.40 -0.67 11.12
N PRO A 90 3.79 0.46 10.70
CA PRO A 90 2.83 1.20 11.51
C PRO A 90 1.60 0.36 11.90
N ALA A 91 1.15 0.50 13.15
CA ALA A 91 -0.08 -0.14 13.63
C ALA A 91 -1.31 0.23 12.80
N SER A 92 -1.38 1.47 12.29
CA SER A 92 -2.43 1.94 11.38
C SER A 92 -2.55 1.09 10.12
N LEU A 93 -1.44 0.70 9.51
CA LEU A 93 -1.44 -0.16 8.32
C LEU A 93 -1.90 -1.58 8.66
N LYS A 94 -1.41 -2.14 9.77
CA LYS A 94 -1.87 -3.46 10.24
C LYS A 94 -3.36 -3.46 10.48
N ASN A 95 -3.85 -2.45 11.17
CA ASN A 95 -5.26 -2.28 11.47
C ASN A 95 -6.10 -2.20 10.17
N ALA A 96 -5.67 -1.40 9.20
CA ALA A 96 -6.35 -1.26 7.91
C ALA A 96 -6.41 -2.60 7.13
N ILE A 97 -5.35 -3.41 7.20
CA ILE A 97 -5.33 -4.74 6.55
C ILE A 97 -6.29 -5.70 7.26
N ASP A 98 -6.32 -5.69 8.58
CA ASP A 98 -7.09 -6.64 9.41
C ASP A 98 -8.61 -6.45 9.32
N TYR A 99 -9.07 -5.25 8.97
CA TYR A 99 -10.49 -4.99 8.76
C TYR A 99 -11.12 -5.84 7.66
N LEU A 100 -10.33 -6.29 6.67
CA LEU A 100 -10.82 -6.93 5.47
C LEU A 100 -10.08 -8.24 5.18
N HIS A 101 -10.66 -9.09 4.34
CA HIS A 101 -10.01 -10.34 3.94
C HIS A 101 -10.15 -10.65 2.46
N HIS A 102 -11.37 -10.71 1.92
CA HIS A 102 -11.62 -11.11 0.54
C HIS A 102 -11.24 -10.03 -0.46
N GLU A 103 -11.32 -8.78 -0.05
CA GLU A 103 -11.08 -7.60 -0.85
C GLU A 103 -9.62 -7.49 -1.31
N TRP A 104 -8.69 -8.04 -0.52
CA TRP A 104 -7.26 -8.08 -0.82
C TRP A 104 -6.86 -9.13 -1.86
N ARG A 105 -7.63 -10.21 -1.98
CA ARG A 105 -7.20 -11.44 -2.65
C ARG A 105 -6.82 -11.26 -4.11
N TYR A 106 -5.71 -11.89 -4.47
CA TYR A 106 -5.23 -11.99 -5.85
C TYR A 106 -5.02 -10.65 -6.53
N LYS A 107 -4.45 -9.73 -5.78
CA LYS A 107 -4.02 -8.41 -6.24
C LYS A 107 -2.54 -8.22 -5.92
N PRO A 108 -1.74 -7.59 -6.78
CA PRO A 108 -0.34 -7.31 -6.48
C PRO A 108 -0.21 -6.13 -5.53
N VAL A 109 0.88 -6.14 -4.73
CA VAL A 109 1.24 -5.04 -3.83
C VAL A 109 2.73 -4.72 -3.91
N GLY A 110 3.06 -3.45 -4.10
CA GLY A 110 4.39 -2.88 -4.02
C GLY A 110 4.60 -2.11 -2.71
N PHE A 111 5.88 -1.82 -2.40
CA PHE A 111 6.24 -1.08 -1.19
C PHE A 111 7.16 0.08 -1.52
N VAL A 112 6.81 1.25 -1.01
CA VAL A 112 7.68 2.41 -0.91
C VAL A 112 8.00 2.60 0.56
N SER A 113 9.21 2.21 0.97
CA SER A 113 9.63 2.26 2.37
C SER A 113 10.69 3.33 2.60
N TYR A 114 10.65 3.91 3.77
CA TYR A 114 11.60 4.95 4.15
C TYR A 114 11.94 4.86 5.64
N GLY A 115 13.14 5.32 5.99
CA GLY A 115 13.61 5.28 7.38
C GLY A 115 15.01 5.84 7.54
N GLY A 116 15.69 5.37 8.57
CA GLY A 116 17.13 5.56 8.78
C GLY A 116 17.95 4.63 7.89
N VAL A 117 19.04 4.07 8.44
CA VAL A 117 19.98 3.19 7.72
C VAL A 117 19.31 2.01 7.04
N ALA A 118 18.26 1.43 7.64
CA ALA A 118 17.55 0.27 7.09
C ALA A 118 16.50 0.64 6.04
N ALA A 119 16.31 1.90 5.67
CA ALA A 119 15.39 2.34 4.63
C ALA A 119 13.93 1.83 4.79
N GLY A 120 13.54 1.34 5.95
CA GLY A 120 12.23 0.71 6.17
C GLY A 120 12.13 -0.75 5.72
N THR A 121 13.22 -1.39 5.31
CA THR A 121 13.20 -2.76 4.75
C THR A 121 12.71 -3.81 5.74
N ARG A 122 13.02 -3.67 7.05
CA ARG A 122 12.53 -4.60 8.09
C ARG A 122 11.02 -4.52 8.29
N SER A 123 10.45 -3.32 8.12
CA SER A 123 8.99 -3.12 8.08
C SER A 123 8.36 -3.88 6.91
N VAL A 124 8.96 -3.77 5.72
CA VAL A 124 8.48 -4.45 4.52
C VAL A 124 8.61 -5.97 4.64
N GLU A 125 9.72 -6.49 5.17
CA GLU A 125 9.93 -7.92 5.39
C GLU A 125 8.82 -8.52 6.26
N GLN A 126 8.45 -7.86 7.34
CA GLN A 126 7.33 -8.28 8.18
C GLN A 126 5.97 -8.13 7.46
N LEU A 127 5.76 -7.04 6.71
CA LEU A 127 4.54 -6.84 5.94
C LEU A 127 4.31 -7.91 4.88
N GLN A 128 5.35 -8.42 4.25
CA GLN A 128 5.22 -9.49 3.25
C GLN A 128 4.53 -10.74 3.82
N GLN A 129 4.78 -11.08 5.08
CA GLN A 129 4.08 -12.19 5.75
C GLN A 129 2.60 -11.86 5.95
N VAL A 130 2.28 -10.64 6.39
CA VAL A 130 0.91 -10.18 6.64
C VAL A 130 0.09 -10.14 5.35
N VAL A 131 0.61 -9.51 4.31
CA VAL A 131 -0.11 -9.37 3.03
C VAL A 131 -0.33 -10.72 2.35
N THR A 132 0.63 -11.65 2.48
CA THR A 132 0.50 -13.01 1.96
C THR A 132 -0.62 -13.79 2.67
N ALA A 133 -0.84 -13.57 3.97
CA ALA A 133 -1.91 -14.21 4.73
C ALA A 133 -3.31 -13.83 4.21
N VAL A 134 -3.47 -12.63 3.65
CA VAL A 134 -4.71 -12.17 2.99
C VAL A 134 -4.70 -12.36 1.47
N LYS A 135 -3.72 -13.11 0.95
CA LYS A 135 -3.55 -13.44 -0.48
C LYS A 135 -3.29 -12.23 -1.39
N LEU A 136 -2.72 -11.15 -0.88
CA LEU A 136 -2.01 -10.19 -1.70
C LEU A 136 -0.72 -10.83 -2.20
N THR A 137 -0.26 -10.42 -3.39
CA THR A 137 0.97 -10.90 -4.01
C THR A 137 2.02 -9.79 -3.98
N PRO A 138 3.01 -9.82 -3.08
CA PRO A 138 4.05 -8.80 -3.04
C PRO A 138 4.94 -8.89 -4.28
N VAL A 139 5.28 -7.73 -4.86
CA VAL A 139 6.35 -7.64 -5.87
C VAL A 139 7.71 -7.64 -5.19
N ILE A 140 8.74 -8.15 -5.87
CA ILE A 140 10.10 -8.15 -5.34
C ILE A 140 10.74 -6.77 -5.45
N GLU A 141 10.45 -6.07 -6.54
CA GLU A 141 10.95 -4.72 -6.80
C GLU A 141 10.29 -3.73 -5.83
N GLN A 142 11.13 -3.05 -5.06
CA GLN A 142 10.71 -2.13 -4.00
C GLN A 142 11.44 -0.80 -4.13
N VAL A 143 10.84 0.25 -3.61
CA VAL A 143 11.49 1.54 -3.43
C VAL A 143 11.87 1.69 -1.96
N ASN A 144 13.19 1.63 -1.67
CA ASN A 144 13.69 1.72 -0.31
C ASN A 144 14.54 2.98 -0.15
N ILE A 145 14.14 3.91 0.74
CA ILE A 145 14.75 5.23 0.87
C ILE A 145 15.46 5.34 2.22
N PRO A 146 16.79 5.07 2.27
CA PRO A 146 17.57 5.26 3.50
C PRO A 146 17.75 6.75 3.78
N PHE A 147 17.77 7.14 5.06
CA PHE A 147 17.99 8.53 5.50
C PHE A 147 17.14 9.52 4.69
N TYR A 148 15.86 9.21 4.48
CA TYR A 148 14.95 9.89 3.56
C TYR A 148 14.94 11.43 3.72
N GLN A 149 15.23 11.97 4.92
CA GLN A 149 15.29 13.40 5.16
C GLN A 149 16.36 14.12 4.32
N GLN A 150 17.42 13.41 3.92
CA GLN A 150 18.49 13.96 3.08
C GLN A 150 18.03 14.24 1.64
N PHE A 151 16.91 13.69 1.24
CA PHE A 151 16.32 13.89 -0.08
C PHE A 151 15.16 14.90 -0.07
N ILE A 152 14.85 15.51 1.07
CA ILE A 152 13.75 16.48 1.16
C ILE A 152 14.34 17.89 1.15
N GLU A 153 14.01 18.66 0.10
CA GLU A 153 14.31 20.08 -0.06
C GLU A 153 13.01 20.83 -0.26
N ASP A 154 12.77 21.89 0.50
CA ASP A 154 11.55 22.73 0.43
C ASP A 154 10.22 21.91 0.52
N GLY A 155 10.25 20.80 1.26
CA GLY A 155 9.09 19.92 1.44
C GLY A 155 8.85 18.90 0.30
N GLU A 156 9.70 18.88 -0.72
CA GLU A 156 9.63 17.98 -1.86
C GLU A 156 10.81 16.99 -1.88
N VAL A 157 10.56 15.79 -2.38
CA VAL A 157 11.63 14.78 -2.54
C VAL A 157 12.42 15.06 -3.82
N GLN A 158 13.73 15.27 -3.65
CA GLN A 158 14.71 15.31 -4.73
C GLN A 158 15.27 13.90 -4.95
N ALA A 159 14.56 13.13 -5.77
CA ALA A 159 14.91 11.73 -5.99
C ALA A 159 16.19 11.58 -6.81
N ASN A 160 17.02 10.63 -6.43
CA ASN A 160 18.18 10.23 -7.20
C ASN A 160 17.81 9.16 -8.27
N GLU A 161 18.77 8.87 -9.16
CA GLU A 161 18.57 7.91 -10.26
C GLU A 161 18.19 6.50 -9.76
N VAL A 162 18.67 6.08 -8.59
CA VAL A 162 18.36 4.77 -8.01
C VAL A 162 16.89 4.71 -7.62
N MET A 163 16.38 5.75 -6.97
CA MET A 163 14.97 5.85 -6.58
C MET A 163 14.06 5.85 -7.82
N GLU A 164 14.40 6.63 -8.85
CA GLU A 164 13.62 6.72 -10.08
C GLU A 164 13.57 5.37 -10.82
N LYS A 165 14.69 4.68 -10.96
CA LYS A 165 14.74 3.34 -11.55
C LYS A 165 13.94 2.30 -10.73
N ALA A 166 13.98 2.38 -9.42
CA ALA A 166 13.22 1.48 -8.55
C ALA A 166 11.69 1.68 -8.72
N VAL A 167 11.23 2.92 -8.88
CA VAL A 167 9.81 3.21 -9.18
C VAL A 167 9.39 2.55 -10.48
N VAL A 168 10.16 2.75 -11.55
CA VAL A 168 9.85 2.18 -12.88
C VAL A 168 9.78 0.65 -12.78
N ALA A 169 10.79 0.02 -12.17
CA ALA A 169 10.83 -1.44 -12.02
C ALA A 169 9.63 -1.98 -11.22
N MET A 170 9.26 -1.32 -10.12
CA MET A 170 8.11 -1.71 -9.32
C MET A 170 6.78 -1.56 -10.09
N LEU A 171 6.58 -0.44 -10.79
CA LEU A 171 5.36 -0.22 -11.59
C LEU A 171 5.25 -1.23 -12.73
N ASP A 172 6.35 -1.59 -13.39
CA ASP A 172 6.39 -2.63 -14.42
C ASP A 172 5.91 -3.99 -13.88
N GLN A 173 6.37 -4.37 -12.71
CA GLN A 173 5.95 -5.63 -12.09
C GLN A 173 4.49 -5.58 -11.61
N LEU A 174 4.04 -4.45 -11.08
CA LEU A 174 2.63 -4.30 -10.69
C LEU A 174 1.70 -4.45 -11.89
N VAL A 175 2.01 -3.82 -13.03
CA VAL A 175 1.23 -3.96 -14.29
C VAL A 175 1.20 -5.42 -14.74
N LYS A 176 2.38 -6.07 -14.77
CA LYS A 176 2.51 -7.47 -15.21
C LYS A 176 1.73 -8.43 -14.32
N LEU A 177 1.90 -8.31 -12.99
CA LEU A 177 1.21 -9.18 -12.05
C LEU A 177 -0.30 -8.92 -12.00
N GLU A 178 -0.73 -7.66 -12.12
CA GLU A 178 -2.16 -7.35 -12.19
C GLU A 178 -2.82 -8.05 -13.37
N ALA A 179 -2.21 -7.98 -14.55
CA ALA A 179 -2.72 -8.66 -15.74
C ALA A 179 -2.80 -10.18 -15.58
N LEU A 180 -1.79 -10.79 -14.93
CA LEU A 180 -1.75 -12.23 -14.66
C LEU A 180 -2.76 -12.67 -13.60
N LEU A 181 -2.98 -11.88 -12.56
CA LEU A 181 -3.85 -12.23 -11.43
C LEU A 181 -5.33 -11.90 -11.69
N ARG A 182 -5.63 -10.97 -12.59
CA ARG A 182 -7.01 -10.54 -12.91
C ARG A 182 -7.96 -11.70 -13.25
N PRO A 183 -7.59 -12.67 -14.10
CA PRO A 183 -8.47 -13.82 -14.37
C PRO A 183 -8.74 -14.68 -13.13
N VAL A 184 -7.71 -14.91 -12.30
CA VAL A 184 -7.82 -15.67 -11.04
C VAL A 184 -8.76 -14.96 -10.06
N ARG A 185 -8.59 -13.63 -9.91
CA ARG A 185 -9.45 -12.79 -9.08
C ARG A 185 -10.92 -12.83 -9.52
N LYS A 186 -11.17 -12.74 -10.84
CA LYS A 186 -12.53 -12.84 -11.38
C LYS A 186 -13.18 -14.19 -11.08
N GLN A 187 -12.46 -15.31 -11.27
CA GLN A 187 -12.95 -16.63 -10.92
C GLN A 187 -13.22 -16.80 -9.41
N ALA A 188 -12.34 -16.27 -8.56
CA ALA A 188 -12.51 -16.33 -7.12
C ALA A 188 -13.74 -15.54 -6.63
N ARG A 189 -14.06 -14.40 -7.25
CA ARG A 189 -15.26 -13.60 -6.96
C ARG A 189 -16.56 -14.30 -7.36
N ALA A 190 -16.55 -15.06 -8.45
CA ALA A 190 -17.72 -15.78 -8.92
C ALA A 190 -18.11 -16.99 -8.04
N ARG A 191 -17.25 -17.39 -7.11
CA ARG A 191 -17.45 -18.53 -6.18
C ARG A 191 -17.86 -18.12 -4.76
N VAL A 192 -17.98 -16.86 -4.49
CA VAL A 192 -18.41 -16.26 -3.21
C VAL A 192 -19.78 -15.64 -3.35
#